data_473fa34f3bf52b85e565b509fa9d3cc4
#
_entry.id   473fa34f3bf52b85e565b509fa9d3cc4
#
_cell.length_a   1.000
_cell.length_b   1.000
_cell.length_c   1.000
_cell.angle_alpha   90.00
_cell.angle_beta   90.00
_cell.angle_gamma   90.00
#
_symmetry.space_group_name_H-M   'P 1'
#
loop_
_entity.id
_entity.type
_entity.pdbx_description
1 polymer ?
#
loop_
_entity_poly.entity_id
_entity_poly.type
_entity_poly.pdbx_seq_one_letter_code
_entity_poly.pdbx_strand_id
1 'polypeptide(L)'
;MLDSELKERPARSPQLPKYNDLHCRANSLRGSVDEHKASYAPVESARRVLLLLQALNAQRIATIGSLHQVTGLSKSTIVRMLETLISEGYVVRDNFVGGYSVTSKVVSLASGFSGAPLLIEAARSRAVALTNDIKWPVSLGTLRDGHILVSFTTAPISPWSYPFPVLHRFLDLELTAMGQCYLAFCDDEERALLLNALTQQRRGQGKPFDAARVLRDLRVTRKRGYARVGGPRRVFDFVAVPILDGQRCSACMGVGFYRTAVASDRIVESVIQPMLETASAIKVDMRNLNSSGY
;
A
#
# COMPACT_ATOMS: atom_id res chain seq x y z
N MET A 1 11.54 17.48 -56.48
CA MET A 1 10.19 17.95 -56.11
C MET A 1 9.46 16.74 -55.51
N LEU A 2 9.34 16.71 -54.26
CA LEU A 2 8.24 16.47 -53.35
C LEU A 2 8.80 15.91 -52.03
N ASP A 3 9.25 16.86 -51.17
CA ASP A 3 9.33 16.67 -49.76
C ASP A 3 7.89 16.70 -49.21
N SER A 4 7.47 15.68 -48.49
CA SER A 4 6.27 15.70 -47.67
C SER A 4 6.63 15.27 -46.24
N GLU A 5 6.67 16.31 -45.39
CA GLU A 5 6.87 16.30 -43.96
C GLU A 5 5.96 15.28 -43.26
N LEU A 6 6.54 14.27 -42.67
CA LEU A 6 5.90 13.47 -41.60
C LEU A 6 6.09 14.21 -40.26
N LYS A 7 5.11 15.04 -39.92
CA LYS A 7 4.97 15.57 -38.54
C LYS A 7 4.60 14.44 -37.59
N GLU A 8 5.56 13.89 -36.89
CA GLU A 8 5.33 13.05 -35.75
C GLU A 8 4.61 13.83 -34.65
N ARG A 9 3.40 13.40 -34.32
CA ARG A 9 2.67 13.89 -33.15
C ARG A 9 3.35 13.33 -31.90
N PRO A 10 3.68 14.17 -30.88
CA PRO A 10 4.25 13.66 -29.65
C PRO A 10 3.26 12.69 -28.97
N ALA A 11 3.73 11.53 -28.59
CA ALA A 11 2.98 10.53 -27.85
C ALA A 11 2.47 11.14 -26.54
N ARG A 12 1.15 11.13 -26.34
CA ARG A 12 0.53 11.56 -25.07
C ARG A 12 1.03 10.64 -23.96
N SER A 13 1.72 11.20 -22.99
CA SER A 13 2.08 10.55 -21.76
C SER A 13 0.84 9.92 -21.12
N PRO A 14 0.92 8.66 -20.62
CA PRO A 14 -0.20 8.03 -19.95
C PRO A 14 -0.58 8.87 -18.73
N GLN A 15 -1.81 9.40 -18.70
CA GLN A 15 -2.34 10.11 -17.56
C GLN A 15 -2.41 9.15 -16.38
N LEU A 16 -1.62 9.42 -15.34
CA LEU A 16 -1.71 8.77 -14.04
C LEU A 16 -3.14 8.97 -13.50
N PRO A 17 -3.77 7.95 -12.88
CA PRO A 17 -5.06 8.13 -12.25
C PRO A 17 -4.96 9.25 -11.22
N LYS A 18 -5.88 10.22 -11.32
CA LYS A 18 -5.89 11.39 -10.43
C LYS A 18 -5.98 10.93 -8.99
N TYR A 19 -5.16 11.50 -8.12
CA TYR A 19 -5.10 11.22 -6.68
C TYR A 19 -6.49 11.23 -6.01
N ASN A 20 -7.44 12.03 -6.50
CA ASN A 20 -8.82 12.09 -6.05
C ASN A 20 -9.61 10.79 -6.26
N ASP A 21 -9.33 10.00 -7.30
CA ASP A 21 -10.04 8.73 -7.54
C ASP A 21 -9.64 7.65 -6.51
N LEU A 22 -8.49 7.81 -5.86
CA LEU A 22 -8.00 6.93 -4.82
C LEU A 22 -8.45 7.40 -3.41
N HIS A 23 -8.63 8.70 -3.19
CA HIS A 23 -9.08 9.26 -1.91
C HIS A 23 -10.59 9.21 -1.71
N CYS A 24 -11.41 9.36 -2.76
CA CYS A 24 -12.87 9.17 -2.66
C CYS A 24 -13.25 7.77 -2.16
N ARG A 25 -12.42 6.75 -2.43
CA ARG A 25 -12.66 5.40 -1.92
C ARG A 25 -12.29 5.21 -0.45
N ALA A 26 -11.31 5.95 0.07
CA ALA A 26 -10.96 5.90 1.50
C ALA A 26 -12.01 6.58 2.40
N ASN A 27 -12.72 7.60 1.89
CA ASN A 27 -13.79 8.27 2.65
C ASN A 27 -15.15 7.54 2.59
N SER A 28 -15.40 6.69 1.61
CA SER A 28 -16.62 5.86 1.55
C SER A 28 -16.52 4.59 2.41
N LEU A 29 -15.36 4.28 2.96
CA LEU A 29 -15.10 3.12 3.82
C LEU A 29 -15.17 3.45 5.33
N ARG A 30 -15.79 4.56 5.71
CA ARG A 30 -16.26 4.77 7.08
C ARG A 30 -17.48 3.88 7.37
N GLY A 31 -17.34 2.57 7.10
CA GLY A 31 -18.22 1.55 7.61
C GLY A 31 -17.77 1.17 9.02
N SER A 32 -18.59 1.47 10.03
CA SER A 32 -18.59 0.92 11.40
C SER A 32 -17.21 0.79 12.08
N VAL A 33 -16.49 1.88 12.26
CA VAL A 33 -15.80 2.08 13.54
C VAL A 33 -16.95 2.24 14.54
N ASP A 34 -16.99 1.40 15.60
CA ASP A 34 -17.90 1.60 16.73
C ASP A 34 -18.11 3.08 16.91
N GLU A 35 -19.39 3.53 16.84
CA GLU A 35 -19.76 4.87 17.23
C GLU A 35 -19.44 5.04 18.71
N HIS A 36 -18.17 5.24 19.02
CA HIS A 36 -17.80 5.93 20.23
C HIS A 36 -18.47 7.29 20.07
N LYS A 37 -19.64 7.46 20.67
CA LYS A 37 -20.29 8.76 20.84
C LYS A 37 -19.24 9.66 21.49
N ALA A 38 -18.50 10.39 20.63
CA ALA A 38 -17.53 11.35 21.11
C ALA A 38 -18.28 12.32 22.00
N SER A 39 -17.88 12.42 23.25
CA SER A 39 -18.50 13.29 24.26
C SER A 39 -18.48 14.77 23.87
N TYR A 40 -17.60 15.11 22.88
CA TYR A 40 -17.41 16.48 22.40
C TYR A 40 -17.23 16.50 20.87
N ALA A 41 -17.59 17.61 20.24
CA ALA A 41 -17.34 17.83 18.82
C ALA A 41 -15.81 17.82 18.53
N PRO A 42 -15.36 17.21 17.43
CA PRO A 42 -13.95 17.24 17.04
C PRO A 42 -13.42 18.67 16.90
N VAL A 43 -12.18 18.90 17.37
CA VAL A 43 -11.49 20.18 17.20
C VAL A 43 -11.11 20.35 15.72
N GLU A 44 -11.81 21.22 15.02
CA GLU A 44 -11.68 21.37 13.56
C GLU A 44 -10.29 21.82 13.12
N SER A 45 -9.61 22.67 13.91
CA SER A 45 -8.23 23.07 13.64
C SER A 45 -7.26 21.87 13.68
N ALA A 46 -7.42 20.97 14.65
CA ALA A 46 -6.60 19.76 14.74
C ALA A 46 -6.82 18.83 13.54
N ARG A 47 -8.09 18.61 13.14
CA ARG A 47 -8.41 17.83 11.94
C ARG A 47 -7.75 18.40 10.69
N ARG A 48 -7.80 19.71 10.50
CA ARG A 48 -7.21 20.38 9.33
C ARG A 48 -5.70 20.28 9.31
N VAL A 49 -5.02 20.41 10.46
CA VAL A 49 -3.56 20.24 10.56
C VAL A 49 -3.17 18.81 10.22
N LEU A 50 -3.86 17.80 10.75
CA LEU A 50 -3.60 16.39 10.43
C LEU A 50 -3.83 16.09 8.94
N LEU A 51 -4.91 16.63 8.35
CA LEU A 51 -5.19 16.48 6.92
C LEU A 51 -4.06 17.09 6.07
N LEU A 52 -3.59 18.28 6.45
CA LEU A 52 -2.50 18.96 5.76
C LEU A 52 -1.19 18.18 5.86
N LEU A 53 -0.87 17.66 7.05
CA LEU A 53 0.33 16.86 7.28
C LEU A 53 0.31 15.55 6.48
N GLN A 54 -0.86 14.89 6.38
CA GLN A 54 -1.04 13.71 5.53
C GLN A 54 -0.84 14.05 4.04
N ALA A 55 -1.39 15.17 3.57
CA ALA A 55 -1.22 15.62 2.19
C ALA A 55 0.23 15.96 1.84
N LEU A 56 0.99 16.57 2.77
CA LEU A 56 2.42 16.81 2.65
C LEU A 56 3.21 15.50 2.59
N ASN A 57 2.89 14.56 3.48
CA ASN A 57 3.60 13.27 3.56
C ASN A 57 3.37 12.39 2.32
N ALA A 58 2.28 12.62 1.59
CA ALA A 58 1.98 11.93 0.33
C ALA A 58 2.76 12.47 -0.89
N GLN A 59 3.45 13.62 -0.74
CA GLN A 59 4.19 14.29 -1.80
C GLN A 59 5.64 14.51 -1.34
N ARG A 60 6.60 14.38 -2.26
CA ARG A 60 8.01 14.65 -1.93
C ARG A 60 8.23 16.13 -1.64
N ILE A 61 7.64 17.00 -2.46
CA ILE A 61 7.61 18.45 -2.28
C ILE A 61 6.22 18.93 -2.70
N ALA A 62 5.55 19.68 -1.85
CA ALA A 62 4.20 20.19 -2.10
C ALA A 62 4.19 21.72 -2.18
N THR A 63 3.39 22.29 -3.08
CA THR A 63 3.12 23.71 -3.16
C THR A 63 1.81 24.07 -2.45
N ILE A 64 1.61 25.33 -2.07
CA ILE A 64 0.33 25.80 -1.52
C ILE A 64 -0.83 25.51 -2.48
N GLY A 65 -0.58 25.59 -3.80
CA GLY A 65 -1.57 25.28 -4.82
C GLY A 65 -1.95 23.82 -4.85
N SER A 66 -0.97 22.90 -4.83
CA SER A 66 -1.24 21.45 -4.79
C SER A 66 -1.93 21.02 -3.50
N LEU A 67 -1.52 21.60 -2.36
CA LEU A 67 -2.17 21.35 -1.06
C LEU A 67 -3.61 21.83 -1.03
N HIS A 68 -3.90 23.01 -1.60
CA HIS A 68 -5.27 23.51 -1.74
C HIS A 68 -6.14 22.56 -2.57
N GLN A 69 -5.63 22.05 -3.69
CA GLN A 69 -6.36 21.11 -4.55
C GLN A 69 -6.66 19.79 -3.87
N VAL A 70 -5.71 19.29 -3.07
CA VAL A 70 -5.84 17.97 -2.40
C VAL A 70 -6.69 18.06 -1.12
N THR A 71 -6.52 19.12 -0.34
CA THR A 71 -7.18 19.23 0.99
C THR A 71 -8.50 19.98 0.95
N GLY A 72 -8.74 20.83 -0.07
CA GLY A 72 -9.87 21.75 -0.12
C GLY A 72 -9.78 22.94 0.85
N LEU A 73 -8.70 23.03 1.62
CA LEU A 73 -8.49 24.15 2.56
C LEU A 73 -8.15 25.45 1.82
N SER A 74 -8.58 26.58 2.36
CA SER A 74 -8.20 27.88 1.79
C SER A 74 -6.68 28.10 1.85
N LYS A 75 -6.11 28.78 0.85
CA LYS A 75 -4.66 29.07 0.81
C LYS A 75 -4.16 29.79 2.06
N SER A 76 -4.93 30.73 2.60
CA SER A 76 -4.59 31.43 3.84
C SER A 76 -4.55 30.49 5.05
N THR A 77 -5.49 29.54 5.15
CA THR A 77 -5.49 28.52 6.19
C THR A 77 -4.27 27.61 6.07
N ILE A 78 -3.92 27.19 4.83
CA ILE A 78 -2.73 26.35 4.57
C ILE A 78 -1.46 27.06 5.02
N VAL A 79 -1.29 28.34 4.65
CA VAL A 79 -0.10 29.14 5.03
C VAL A 79 0.06 29.17 6.55
N ARG A 80 -1.00 29.52 7.30
CA ARG A 80 -0.94 29.58 8.77
C ARG A 80 -0.59 28.25 9.40
N MET A 81 -1.14 27.15 8.86
CA MET A 81 -0.83 25.80 9.35
C MET A 81 0.59 25.37 9.00
N LEU A 82 1.08 25.72 7.81
CA LEU A 82 2.47 25.46 7.43
C LEU A 82 3.45 26.21 8.32
N GLU A 83 3.18 27.47 8.64
CA GLU A 83 4.01 28.27 9.57
C GLU A 83 4.06 27.61 10.96
N THR A 84 2.92 27.13 11.47
CA THR A 84 2.87 26.36 12.72
C THR A 84 3.69 25.07 12.62
N LEU A 85 3.52 24.28 11.55
CA LEU A 85 4.26 23.03 11.38
C LEU A 85 5.77 23.27 11.19
N ILE A 86 6.17 24.38 10.60
CA ILE A 86 7.57 24.80 10.49
C ILE A 86 8.12 25.20 11.87
N SER A 87 7.39 26.01 12.65
CA SER A 87 7.82 26.41 14.01
C SER A 87 7.96 25.18 14.94
N GLU A 88 7.08 24.19 14.76
CA GLU A 88 7.16 22.91 15.46
C GLU A 88 8.19 21.93 14.86
N GLY A 89 8.85 22.26 13.76
CA GLY A 89 9.91 21.47 13.13
C GLY A 89 9.43 20.23 12.36
N TYR A 90 8.13 20.06 12.10
CA TYR A 90 7.59 18.96 11.31
C TYR A 90 7.67 19.18 9.80
N VAL A 91 7.76 20.43 9.37
CA VAL A 91 7.82 20.83 7.97
C VAL A 91 9.02 21.74 7.76
N VAL A 92 9.60 21.68 6.59
CA VAL A 92 10.64 22.59 6.11
C VAL A 92 10.22 23.19 4.77
N ARG A 93 10.54 24.47 4.57
CA ARG A 93 10.38 25.13 3.29
C ARG A 93 11.65 24.91 2.47
N ASP A 94 11.49 24.38 1.27
CA ASP A 94 12.56 24.31 0.29
C ASP A 94 12.68 25.66 -0.41
N ASN A 95 13.76 26.38 -0.14
CA ASN A 95 14.00 27.70 -0.70
C ASN A 95 14.45 27.65 -2.17
N PHE A 96 14.92 26.48 -2.64
CA PHE A 96 15.40 26.32 -4.01
C PHE A 96 14.26 26.02 -4.97
N VAL A 97 13.38 25.09 -4.59
CA VAL A 97 12.24 24.65 -5.45
C VAL A 97 10.96 25.45 -5.12
N GLY A 98 10.92 26.14 -3.99
CA GLY A 98 9.76 26.94 -3.59
C GLY A 98 8.58 26.13 -3.06
N GLY A 99 8.85 24.96 -2.46
CA GLY A 99 7.84 24.06 -1.90
C GLY A 99 8.02 23.78 -0.42
N TYR A 100 7.21 22.85 0.08
CA TYR A 100 7.21 22.39 1.46
C TYR A 100 7.37 20.88 1.49
N SER A 101 8.16 20.37 2.44
CA SER A 101 8.33 18.93 2.68
C SER A 101 8.33 18.63 4.17
N VAL A 102 7.99 17.39 4.52
CA VAL A 102 8.06 16.91 5.91
C VAL A 102 9.51 16.68 6.31
N THR A 103 9.83 16.91 7.58
CA THR A 103 11.12 16.60 8.18
C THR A 103 11.14 15.18 8.76
N SER A 104 12.32 14.70 9.18
CA SER A 104 12.47 13.44 9.91
C SER A 104 11.71 13.42 11.26
N LYS A 105 11.36 14.59 11.81
CA LYS A 105 10.57 14.70 13.05
C LYS A 105 9.19 14.02 12.92
N VAL A 106 8.62 13.95 11.72
CA VAL A 106 7.34 13.22 11.49
C VAL A 106 7.44 11.74 11.89
N VAL A 107 8.62 11.13 11.76
CA VAL A 107 8.85 9.73 12.15
C VAL A 107 8.65 9.54 13.65
N SER A 108 8.97 10.55 14.48
CA SER A 108 8.78 10.47 15.93
C SER A 108 7.30 10.34 16.36
N LEU A 109 6.36 10.77 15.52
CA LEU A 109 4.93 10.56 15.79
C LEU A 109 4.51 9.08 15.76
N ALA A 110 5.31 8.24 15.10
CA ALA A 110 5.09 6.80 15.04
C ALA A 110 5.89 6.01 16.09
N SER A 111 6.78 6.65 16.85
CA SER A 111 7.68 5.97 17.80
C SER A 111 6.96 5.29 18.96
N GLY A 112 5.76 5.77 19.35
CA GLY A 112 4.90 5.14 20.35
C GLY A 112 3.93 4.10 19.77
N PHE A 113 3.94 3.88 18.45
CA PHE A 113 3.06 2.91 17.81
C PHE A 113 3.63 1.49 17.95
N SER A 114 3.19 0.81 19.00
CA SER A 114 3.51 -0.61 19.26
C SER A 114 2.54 -1.59 18.58
N GLY A 115 1.68 -1.11 17.68
CA GLY A 115 0.57 -1.86 17.12
C GLY A 115 0.85 -2.62 15.82
N ALA A 116 2.13 -2.76 15.40
CA ALA A 116 2.43 -3.74 14.35
C ALA A 116 2.28 -5.14 14.98
N PRO A 117 1.52 -6.08 14.36
CA PRO A 117 1.49 -7.44 14.84
C PRO A 117 2.92 -7.96 15.04
N LEU A 118 3.19 -8.69 16.12
CA LEU A 118 4.52 -9.31 16.39
C LEU A 118 5.12 -9.99 15.15
N LEU A 119 4.25 -10.54 14.32
CA LEU A 119 4.60 -11.08 13.01
C LEU A 119 5.31 -10.07 12.10
N ILE A 120 4.82 -8.83 12.01
CA ILE A 120 5.42 -7.81 11.14
C ILE A 120 6.78 -7.38 11.70
N GLU A 121 6.93 -7.28 13.02
CA GLU A 121 8.22 -6.99 13.66
C GLU A 121 9.23 -8.12 13.41
N ALA A 122 8.83 -9.38 13.61
CA ALA A 122 9.67 -10.54 13.32
C ALA A 122 10.09 -10.62 11.84
N ALA A 123 9.21 -10.19 10.93
CA ALA A 123 9.46 -10.24 9.50
C ALA A 123 10.32 -9.09 8.95
N ARG A 124 10.52 -7.99 9.69
CA ARG A 124 11.21 -6.78 9.21
C ARG A 124 12.63 -7.05 8.72
N SER A 125 13.45 -7.70 9.54
CA SER A 125 14.85 -7.99 9.20
C SER A 125 14.95 -8.87 7.95
N ARG A 126 14.07 -9.85 7.83
CA ARG A 126 13.99 -10.72 6.65
C ARG A 126 13.55 -9.97 5.39
N ALA A 127 12.59 -9.07 5.50
CA ALA A 127 12.15 -8.24 4.39
C ALA A 127 13.25 -7.28 3.90
N VAL A 128 14.05 -6.73 4.84
CA VAL A 128 15.22 -5.90 4.50
C VAL A 128 16.28 -6.72 3.78
N ALA A 129 16.64 -7.90 4.30
CA ALA A 129 17.59 -8.81 3.67
C ALA A 129 17.13 -9.19 2.25
N LEU A 130 15.87 -9.60 2.09
CA LEU A 130 15.30 -9.92 0.78
C LEU A 130 15.38 -8.74 -0.19
N THR A 131 15.10 -7.50 0.27
CA THR A 131 15.23 -6.32 -0.60
C THR A 131 16.68 -6.10 -1.04
N ASN A 132 17.65 -6.35 -0.17
CA ASN A 132 19.06 -6.26 -0.52
C ASN A 132 19.48 -7.30 -1.57
N ASP A 133 18.83 -8.46 -1.58
CA ASP A 133 19.09 -9.53 -2.55
C ASP A 133 18.41 -9.25 -3.90
N ILE A 134 17.10 -9.10 -3.90
CA ILE A 134 16.32 -8.96 -5.15
C ILE A 134 16.27 -7.53 -5.69
N LYS A 135 16.71 -6.53 -4.91
CA LYS A 135 16.72 -5.08 -5.21
C LYS A 135 15.33 -4.42 -5.34
N TRP A 136 14.25 -5.17 -5.29
CA TRP A 136 12.87 -4.66 -5.32
C TRP A 136 12.34 -4.39 -3.92
N PRO A 137 11.45 -3.36 -3.76
CA PRO A 137 10.85 -3.08 -2.47
C PRO A 137 9.89 -4.19 -2.05
N VAL A 138 10.06 -4.64 -0.82
CA VAL A 138 9.21 -5.64 -0.15
C VAL A 138 8.21 -4.90 0.75
N SER A 139 6.95 -5.33 0.72
CA SER A 139 5.89 -4.83 1.59
C SER A 139 5.28 -5.97 2.38
N LEU A 140 4.95 -5.72 3.66
CA LEU A 140 4.25 -6.65 4.54
C LEU A 140 2.88 -6.07 4.88
N GLY A 141 1.84 -6.88 4.81
CA GLY A 141 0.48 -6.45 5.11
C GLY A 141 -0.35 -7.54 5.76
N THR A 142 -1.32 -7.09 6.55
CA THR A 142 -2.28 -7.94 7.27
C THR A 142 -3.70 -7.57 6.91
N LEU A 143 -4.63 -8.50 7.08
CA LEU A 143 -6.05 -8.21 6.92
C LEU A 143 -6.50 -7.23 8.00
N ARG A 144 -7.17 -6.16 7.57
CA ARG A 144 -7.83 -5.20 8.45
C ARG A 144 -9.04 -4.59 7.74
N ASP A 145 -10.19 -4.62 8.38
CA ASP A 145 -11.43 -4.02 7.88
C ASP A 145 -11.77 -4.44 6.43
N GLY A 146 -11.61 -5.73 6.12
CA GLY A 146 -11.88 -6.28 4.78
C GLY A 146 -10.90 -5.89 3.67
N HIS A 147 -9.72 -5.38 4.03
CA HIS A 147 -8.63 -4.97 3.13
C HIS A 147 -7.28 -5.44 3.66
N ILE A 148 -6.26 -5.45 2.83
CA ILE A 148 -4.89 -5.65 3.31
C ILE A 148 -4.29 -4.28 3.65
N LEU A 149 -4.02 -4.06 4.94
CA LEU A 149 -3.28 -2.90 5.42
C LEU A 149 -1.77 -3.17 5.27
N VAL A 150 -1.08 -2.35 4.48
CA VAL A 150 0.39 -2.40 4.39
C VAL A 150 0.99 -1.76 5.64
N SER A 151 1.55 -2.58 6.52
CA SER A 151 2.08 -2.14 7.82
C SER A 151 3.59 -1.91 7.80
N PHE A 152 4.31 -2.44 6.80
CA PHE A 152 5.74 -2.25 6.62
C PHE A 152 6.12 -2.27 5.15
N THR A 153 7.14 -1.50 4.78
CA THR A 153 7.73 -1.52 3.43
C THR A 153 9.20 -1.13 3.46
N THR A 154 9.98 -1.77 2.60
CA THR A 154 11.41 -1.45 2.37
C THR A 154 11.61 -0.45 1.22
N ALA A 155 10.54 0.17 0.71
CA ALA A 155 10.64 1.15 -0.38
C ALA A 155 11.68 2.26 -0.14
N PRO A 156 11.90 2.77 1.10
CA PRO A 156 12.91 3.81 1.35
C PRO A 156 14.36 3.35 1.13
N ILE A 157 14.63 2.06 1.23
CA ILE A 157 15.99 1.48 1.08
C ILE A 157 16.20 0.71 -0.22
N SER A 158 15.12 0.49 -0.99
CA SER A 158 15.22 -0.16 -2.29
C SER A 158 15.77 0.81 -3.34
N PRO A 159 16.71 0.37 -4.22
CA PRO A 159 17.16 1.18 -5.35
C PRO A 159 16.05 1.48 -6.36
N TRP A 160 14.98 0.67 -6.37
CA TRP A 160 13.81 0.83 -7.22
C TRP A 160 12.61 1.23 -6.39
N SER A 161 12.24 2.51 -6.40
CA SER A 161 11.07 3.00 -5.68
C SER A 161 9.83 3.08 -6.58
N TYR A 162 8.66 2.95 -5.95
CA TYR A 162 7.40 3.25 -6.62
C TYR A 162 7.20 4.76 -6.71
N PRO A 163 6.51 5.26 -7.74
CA PRO A 163 6.13 6.67 -7.85
C PRO A 163 5.03 7.07 -6.86
N PHE A 164 4.57 6.13 -6.00
CA PHE A 164 3.49 6.33 -5.05
C PHE A 164 3.82 5.64 -3.71
N PRO A 165 3.41 6.23 -2.57
CA PRO A 165 3.59 5.62 -1.27
C PRO A 165 2.68 4.40 -1.12
N VAL A 166 3.20 3.34 -0.50
CA VAL A 166 2.44 2.09 -0.24
C VAL A 166 2.20 1.86 1.25
N LEU A 167 3.03 2.41 2.13
CA LEU A 167 2.89 2.27 3.59
C LEU A 167 1.55 2.84 4.06
N HIS A 168 0.90 2.14 4.98
CA HIS A 168 -0.44 2.45 5.53
C HIS A 168 -1.57 2.53 4.50
N ARG A 169 -1.39 1.95 3.32
CA ARG A 169 -2.47 1.82 2.35
C ARG A 169 -3.30 0.57 2.60
N PHE A 170 -4.60 0.74 2.41
CA PHE A 170 -5.55 -0.36 2.33
C PHE A 170 -5.62 -0.85 0.87
N LEU A 171 -5.31 -2.13 0.68
CA LEU A 171 -5.29 -2.79 -0.61
C LEU A 171 -6.54 -3.65 -0.76
N ASP A 172 -7.17 -3.57 -1.92
CA ASP A 172 -8.36 -4.34 -2.26
C ASP A 172 -8.07 -5.85 -2.33
N LEU A 173 -8.94 -6.66 -1.73
CA LEU A 173 -8.77 -8.11 -1.66
C LEU A 173 -8.86 -8.80 -3.01
N GLU A 174 -9.71 -8.33 -3.94
CA GLU A 174 -9.89 -8.99 -5.23
C GLU A 174 -8.93 -8.48 -6.31
N LEU A 175 -8.49 -7.21 -6.20
CA LEU A 175 -7.78 -6.52 -7.28
C LEU A 175 -6.27 -6.48 -7.10
N THR A 176 -5.75 -6.81 -5.91
CA THR A 176 -4.31 -6.75 -5.62
C THR A 176 -3.72 -8.12 -5.38
N ALA A 177 -2.41 -8.27 -5.64
CA ALA A 177 -1.71 -9.53 -5.42
C ALA A 177 -1.76 -9.96 -3.94
N MET A 178 -1.57 -9.02 -3.00
CA MET A 178 -1.63 -9.33 -1.56
C MET A 178 -3.04 -9.72 -1.13
N GLY A 179 -4.08 -9.07 -1.66
CA GLY A 179 -5.47 -9.43 -1.38
C GLY A 179 -5.84 -10.81 -1.90
N GLN A 180 -5.49 -11.12 -3.16
CA GLN A 180 -5.72 -12.44 -3.75
C GLN A 180 -4.91 -13.53 -3.03
N CYS A 181 -3.69 -13.22 -2.59
CA CYS A 181 -2.87 -14.10 -1.78
C CYS A 181 -3.58 -14.42 -0.45
N TYR A 182 -4.03 -13.40 0.28
CA TYR A 182 -4.74 -13.60 1.54
C TYR A 182 -5.98 -14.48 1.35
N LEU A 183 -6.84 -14.14 0.40
CA LEU A 183 -8.06 -14.91 0.09
C LEU A 183 -7.76 -16.35 -0.32
N ALA A 184 -6.63 -16.63 -0.99
CA ALA A 184 -6.25 -17.97 -1.39
C ALA A 184 -5.79 -18.85 -0.20
N PHE A 185 -5.17 -18.23 0.83
CA PHE A 185 -4.51 -18.94 1.91
C PHE A 185 -5.15 -18.75 3.31
N CYS A 186 -6.19 -17.90 3.44
CA CYS A 186 -7.01 -17.88 4.65
C CYS A 186 -7.85 -19.19 4.76
N ASP A 187 -8.45 -19.45 5.92
CA ASP A 187 -9.34 -20.59 6.07
C ASP A 187 -10.63 -20.45 5.24
N ASP A 188 -11.35 -21.54 5.08
CA ASP A 188 -12.50 -21.61 4.18
C ASP A 188 -13.70 -20.82 4.72
N GLU A 189 -13.87 -20.76 6.04
CA GLU A 189 -14.93 -20.00 6.71
C GLU A 189 -14.69 -18.49 6.55
N GLU A 190 -13.47 -18.03 6.87
CA GLU A 190 -13.07 -16.65 6.69
C GLU A 190 -13.18 -16.21 5.23
N ARG A 191 -12.75 -17.07 4.29
CA ARG A 191 -12.89 -16.78 2.85
C ARG A 191 -14.35 -16.59 2.45
N ALA A 192 -15.25 -17.46 2.93
CA ALA A 192 -16.66 -17.36 2.64
C ALA A 192 -17.26 -16.04 3.15
N LEU A 193 -16.91 -15.63 4.38
CA LEU A 193 -17.33 -14.36 4.96
C LEU A 193 -16.81 -13.17 4.14
N LEU A 194 -15.52 -13.16 3.80
CA LEU A 194 -14.91 -12.07 3.01
C LEU A 194 -15.50 -11.97 1.60
N LEU A 195 -15.74 -13.08 0.91
CA LEU A 195 -16.36 -13.09 -0.41
C LEU A 195 -17.82 -12.63 -0.37
N ASN A 196 -18.56 -12.99 0.68
CA ASN A 196 -19.94 -12.50 0.88
C ASN A 196 -19.94 -10.98 1.10
N ALA A 197 -19.06 -10.46 1.96
CA ALA A 197 -18.91 -9.03 2.21
C ALA A 197 -18.55 -8.27 0.92
N LEU A 198 -17.58 -8.77 0.14
CA LEU A 198 -17.21 -8.20 -1.17
C LEU A 198 -18.39 -8.21 -2.14
N THR A 199 -19.17 -9.28 -2.18
CA THR A 199 -20.35 -9.39 -3.04
C THR A 199 -21.38 -8.31 -2.69
N GLN A 200 -21.69 -8.11 -1.42
CA GLN A 200 -22.61 -7.08 -0.96
C GLN A 200 -22.11 -5.67 -1.27
N GLN A 201 -20.82 -5.43 -1.00
CA GLN A 201 -20.19 -4.14 -1.28
C GLN A 201 -20.24 -3.80 -2.79
N ARG A 202 -19.95 -4.75 -3.67
CA ARG A 202 -19.98 -4.55 -5.13
C ARG A 202 -21.40 -4.35 -5.64
N ARG A 203 -22.38 -5.07 -5.10
CA ARG A 203 -23.80 -4.86 -5.41
C ARG A 203 -24.24 -3.44 -5.05
N GLY A 204 -23.89 -2.97 -3.85
CA GLY A 204 -24.18 -1.60 -3.41
C GLY A 204 -23.53 -0.52 -4.28
N GLN A 205 -22.44 -0.85 -4.98
CA GLN A 205 -21.77 0.04 -5.93
C GLN A 205 -22.26 -0.11 -7.39
N GLY A 206 -23.26 -0.95 -7.64
CA GLY A 206 -23.75 -1.25 -9.00
C GLY A 206 -22.71 -1.97 -9.89
N LYS A 207 -21.72 -2.64 -9.29
CA LYS A 207 -20.65 -3.33 -10.03
C LYS A 207 -20.87 -4.83 -10.01
N PRO A 208 -20.72 -5.54 -11.15
CA PRO A 208 -20.81 -7.00 -11.17
C PRO A 208 -19.64 -7.60 -10.38
N PHE A 209 -19.92 -8.60 -9.55
CA PHE A 209 -18.94 -9.42 -8.84
C PHE A 209 -19.20 -10.90 -9.15
N ASP A 210 -18.22 -11.54 -9.80
CA ASP A 210 -18.27 -12.96 -10.12
C ASP A 210 -17.45 -13.75 -9.09
N ALA A 211 -18.11 -14.13 -8.00
CA ALA A 211 -17.52 -14.93 -6.92
C ALA A 211 -17.00 -16.28 -7.43
N ALA A 212 -17.67 -16.90 -8.41
CA ALA A 212 -17.25 -18.19 -8.95
C ALA A 212 -15.94 -18.08 -9.74
N ARG A 213 -15.75 -16.99 -10.50
CA ARG A 213 -14.50 -16.68 -11.18
C ARG A 213 -13.40 -16.45 -10.16
N VAL A 214 -13.65 -15.60 -9.15
CA VAL A 214 -12.67 -15.32 -8.09
C VAL A 214 -12.23 -16.62 -7.42
N LEU A 215 -13.16 -17.51 -7.05
CA LEU A 215 -12.82 -18.80 -6.45
C LEU A 215 -11.97 -19.70 -7.36
N ARG A 216 -12.23 -19.70 -8.67
CA ARG A 216 -11.37 -20.44 -9.63
C ARG A 216 -9.94 -19.88 -9.64
N ASP A 217 -9.80 -18.55 -9.69
CA ASP A 217 -8.50 -17.88 -9.72
C ASP A 217 -7.73 -18.10 -8.39
N LEU A 218 -8.42 -18.12 -7.25
CA LEU A 218 -7.84 -18.42 -5.94
C LEU A 218 -7.34 -19.87 -5.83
N ARG A 219 -8.03 -20.86 -6.43
CA ARG A 219 -7.55 -22.24 -6.48
C ARG A 219 -6.23 -22.37 -7.24
N VAL A 220 -6.09 -21.65 -8.37
CA VAL A 220 -4.84 -21.59 -9.13
C VAL A 220 -3.74 -20.94 -8.28
N THR A 221 -4.04 -19.84 -7.61
CA THR A 221 -3.13 -19.15 -6.70
C THR A 221 -2.66 -20.08 -5.58
N ARG A 222 -3.58 -20.82 -4.94
CA ARG A 222 -3.24 -21.76 -3.87
C ARG A 222 -2.35 -22.90 -4.36
N LYS A 223 -2.62 -23.43 -5.55
CA LYS A 223 -1.82 -24.52 -6.14
C LYS A 223 -0.38 -24.10 -6.45
N ARG A 224 -0.19 -22.88 -6.95
CA ARG A 224 1.15 -22.37 -7.30
C ARG A 224 1.93 -21.76 -6.12
N GLY A 225 1.28 -21.51 -4.98
CA GLY A 225 1.93 -20.98 -3.77
C GLY A 225 2.03 -19.46 -3.69
N TYR A 226 1.62 -18.71 -4.71
CA TYR A 226 1.73 -17.25 -4.78
C TYR A 226 0.62 -16.64 -5.62
N ALA A 227 0.31 -15.36 -5.38
CA ALA A 227 -0.54 -14.53 -6.22
C ALA A 227 0.29 -13.65 -7.14
N ARG A 228 -0.18 -13.41 -8.37
CA ARG A 228 0.41 -12.45 -9.30
C ARG A 228 -0.67 -11.63 -9.97
N VAL A 229 -0.53 -10.33 -9.92
CA VAL A 229 -1.40 -9.35 -10.60
C VAL A 229 -0.53 -8.47 -11.48
N GLY A 230 -0.76 -8.57 -12.78
CA GLY A 230 0.00 -7.85 -13.79
C GLY A 230 -0.65 -8.00 -15.15
N GLY A 231 0.09 -7.78 -16.20
CA GLY A 231 -0.36 -8.00 -17.55
C GLY A 231 0.29 -7.05 -18.57
N PRO A 232 0.13 -7.33 -19.87
CA PRO A 232 0.88 -6.66 -20.94
C PRO A 232 0.62 -5.14 -21.05
N ARG A 233 -0.48 -4.67 -20.51
CA ARG A 233 -0.85 -3.23 -20.49
C ARG A 233 -0.48 -2.52 -19.19
N ARG A 234 0.16 -3.21 -18.22
CA ARG A 234 0.57 -2.65 -16.94
C ARG A 234 2.08 -2.37 -16.93
N VAL A 235 2.47 -1.26 -16.30
CA VAL A 235 3.87 -0.89 -16.10
C VAL A 235 4.51 -1.78 -15.05
N PHE A 236 3.73 -2.12 -14.01
CA PHE A 236 4.18 -2.94 -12.90
C PHE A 236 3.48 -4.29 -12.88
N ASP A 237 4.24 -5.31 -12.53
CA ASP A 237 3.75 -6.59 -12.04
C ASP A 237 3.88 -6.63 -10.52
N PHE A 238 2.90 -7.24 -9.85
CA PHE A 238 2.88 -7.44 -8.41
C PHE A 238 2.77 -8.92 -8.10
N VAL A 239 3.61 -9.37 -7.19
CA VAL A 239 3.59 -10.74 -6.67
C VAL A 239 3.40 -10.71 -5.17
N ALA A 240 2.69 -11.67 -4.61
CA ALA A 240 2.54 -11.82 -3.18
C ALA A 240 2.59 -13.29 -2.78
N VAL A 241 3.24 -13.56 -1.63
CA VAL A 241 3.30 -14.87 -0.99
C VAL A 241 2.70 -14.79 0.42
N PRO A 242 2.08 -15.88 0.93
CA PRO A 242 1.53 -15.91 2.28
C PRO A 242 2.63 -16.07 3.32
N ILE A 243 2.50 -15.40 4.45
CA ILE A 243 3.20 -15.73 5.68
C ILE A 243 2.21 -16.51 6.56
N LEU A 244 2.52 -17.78 6.75
CA LEU A 244 1.61 -18.73 7.40
C LEU A 244 1.95 -18.91 8.88
N ASP A 245 0.93 -18.83 9.73
CA ASP A 245 0.95 -19.38 11.08
C ASP A 245 0.15 -20.71 11.09
N GLY A 246 0.85 -21.82 11.29
CA GLY A 246 0.28 -23.14 11.03
C GLY A 246 -0.08 -23.32 9.56
N GLN A 247 -1.36 -23.43 9.28
CA GLN A 247 -1.95 -23.53 7.93
C GLN A 247 -2.67 -22.24 7.49
N ARG A 248 -2.78 -21.25 8.36
CA ARG A 248 -3.56 -20.03 8.16
C ARG A 248 -2.67 -18.90 7.71
N CYS A 249 -3.15 -18.10 6.75
CA CYS A 249 -2.47 -16.88 6.35
C CYS A 249 -2.66 -15.79 7.42
N SER A 250 -1.58 -15.38 8.07
CA SER A 250 -1.59 -14.32 9.07
C SER A 250 -1.13 -12.98 8.52
N ALA A 251 -0.31 -13.00 7.46
CA ALA A 251 0.11 -11.81 6.72
C ALA A 251 0.47 -12.19 5.28
N CYS A 252 0.63 -11.18 4.45
CA CYS A 252 1.15 -11.31 3.09
C CYS A 252 2.43 -10.51 2.91
N MET A 253 3.39 -11.10 2.20
CA MET A 253 4.57 -10.41 1.69
C MET A 253 4.33 -10.10 0.21
N GLY A 254 4.48 -8.85 -0.19
CA GLY A 254 4.28 -8.40 -1.57
C GLY A 254 5.51 -7.70 -2.13
N VAL A 255 5.78 -7.93 -3.40
CA VAL A 255 6.81 -7.25 -4.20
C VAL A 255 6.18 -6.74 -5.49
N GLY A 256 6.44 -5.49 -5.84
CA GLY A 256 6.14 -4.97 -7.15
C GLY A 256 7.43 -4.67 -7.91
N PHE A 257 7.42 -4.87 -9.19
CA PHE A 257 8.58 -4.62 -10.05
C PHE A 257 8.13 -4.11 -11.43
N TYR A 258 9.02 -3.39 -12.10
CA TYR A 258 8.78 -2.99 -13.48
C TYR A 258 8.75 -4.23 -14.36
N ARG A 259 7.66 -4.44 -15.08
CA ARG A 259 7.45 -5.61 -15.94
C ARG A 259 8.57 -5.81 -16.99
N THR A 260 9.14 -4.72 -17.47
CA THR A 260 10.23 -4.75 -18.45
C THR A 260 11.61 -5.01 -17.85
N ALA A 261 11.75 -4.93 -16.52
CA ALA A 261 13.03 -5.12 -15.85
C ALA A 261 13.32 -6.57 -15.46
N VAL A 262 12.27 -7.42 -15.44
CA VAL A 262 12.41 -8.85 -15.12
C VAL A 262 11.83 -9.67 -16.26
N ALA A 263 12.65 -10.51 -16.89
CA ALA A 263 12.22 -11.40 -17.95
C ALA A 263 11.18 -12.39 -17.41
N SER A 264 10.12 -12.64 -18.19
CA SER A 264 8.94 -13.39 -17.72
C SER A 264 9.25 -14.82 -17.27
N ASP A 265 10.24 -15.45 -17.85
CA ASP A 265 10.77 -16.79 -17.54
C ASP A 265 11.60 -16.80 -16.25
N ARG A 266 12.20 -15.67 -15.87
CA ARG A 266 13.04 -15.52 -14.68
C ARG A 266 12.30 -15.03 -13.43
N ILE A 267 11.05 -14.60 -13.55
CA ILE A 267 10.29 -14.04 -12.41
C ILE A 267 10.21 -15.05 -11.26
N VAL A 268 10.02 -16.33 -11.57
CA VAL A 268 9.92 -17.39 -10.55
C VAL A 268 11.22 -17.51 -9.79
N GLU A 269 12.32 -17.61 -10.48
CA GLU A 269 13.65 -17.80 -9.90
C GLU A 269 14.16 -16.55 -9.18
N SER A 270 14.02 -15.37 -9.81
CA SER A 270 14.64 -14.14 -9.32
C SER A 270 13.82 -13.36 -8.30
N VAL A 271 12.50 -13.61 -8.21
CA VAL A 271 11.61 -12.87 -7.30
C VAL A 271 10.80 -13.81 -6.42
N ILE A 272 10.07 -14.77 -7.02
CA ILE A 272 9.07 -15.55 -6.28
C ILE A 272 9.73 -16.55 -5.34
N GLN A 273 10.73 -17.28 -5.81
CA GLN A 273 11.43 -18.29 -5.02
C GLN A 273 12.11 -17.68 -3.77
N PRO A 274 12.88 -16.56 -3.87
CA PRO A 274 13.41 -15.87 -2.72
C PRO A 274 12.32 -15.38 -1.74
N MET A 275 11.16 -14.95 -2.25
CA MET A 275 10.03 -14.56 -1.39
C MET A 275 9.46 -15.74 -0.61
N LEU A 276 9.28 -16.90 -1.24
CA LEU A 276 8.76 -18.13 -0.59
C LEU A 276 9.72 -18.64 0.48
N GLU A 277 11.03 -18.63 0.21
CA GLU A 277 12.07 -19.00 1.17
C GLU A 277 12.07 -18.04 2.37
N THR A 278 11.99 -16.73 2.12
CA THR A 278 11.90 -15.71 3.17
C THR A 278 10.64 -15.88 4.01
N ALA A 279 9.48 -16.11 3.39
CA ALA A 279 8.23 -16.35 4.11
C ALA A 279 8.29 -17.61 4.99
N SER A 280 8.96 -18.66 4.51
CA SER A 280 9.20 -19.88 5.28
C SER A 280 10.13 -19.64 6.48
N ALA A 281 11.17 -18.82 6.31
CA ALA A 281 12.08 -18.47 7.38
C ALA A 281 11.39 -17.61 8.46
N ILE A 282 10.53 -16.66 8.08
CA ILE A 282 9.71 -15.87 9.02
C ILE A 282 8.82 -16.79 9.87
N LYS A 283 8.21 -17.81 9.27
CA LYS A 283 7.40 -18.79 9.99
C LYS A 283 8.19 -19.54 11.08
N VAL A 284 9.46 -19.85 10.82
CA VAL A 284 10.36 -20.48 11.81
C VAL A 284 10.68 -19.51 12.94
N ASP A 285 11.04 -18.27 12.60
CA ASP A 285 11.37 -17.23 13.59
C ASP A 285 10.18 -16.97 14.54
N MET A 286 8.96 -16.94 14.03
CA MET A 286 7.75 -16.78 14.84
C MET A 286 7.53 -17.93 15.82
N ARG A 287 7.77 -19.18 15.38
CA ARG A 287 7.65 -20.35 16.28
C ARG A 287 8.64 -20.27 17.43
N ASN A 288 9.86 -19.84 17.13
CA ASN A 288 10.92 -19.66 18.15
C ASN A 288 10.55 -18.55 19.15
N LEU A 289 9.96 -17.44 18.71
CA LEU A 289 9.47 -16.37 19.59
C LEU A 289 8.33 -16.87 20.51
N ASN A 290 7.37 -17.61 19.96
CA ASN A 290 6.26 -18.17 20.74
C ASN A 290 6.70 -19.26 21.73
N SER A 291 7.81 -20.00 21.45
CA SER A 291 8.35 -21.01 22.34
C SER A 291 9.29 -20.46 23.42
N SER A 292 9.79 -19.23 23.25
CA SER A 292 10.70 -18.56 24.20
C SER A 292 9.98 -17.78 25.31
N GLY A 293 8.65 -17.82 25.36
CA GLY A 293 7.77 -17.31 26.42
C GLY A 293 8.01 -15.84 26.78
N TYR A 294 7.26 -14.92 26.20
CA TYR A 294 6.92 -13.66 26.86
C TYR A 294 5.59 -13.77 27.56
#